data_68d2256ae142e5c11eaf5e775108c8d4
#
_entry.id   68d2256ae142e5c11eaf5e775108c8d4
#
_cell.length_a   1.000
_cell.length_b   1.000
_cell.length_c   1.000
_cell.angle_alpha   90.00
_cell.angle_beta   90.00
_cell.angle_gamma   90.00
#
_symmetry.space_group_name_H-M   'P 1'
#
loop_
_entity.id
_entity.type
_entity.pdbx_description
1 polymer ?
#
loop_
_entity_poly.entity_id
_entity_poly.type
_entity_poly.pdbx_seq_one_letter_code
_entity_poly.pdbx_strand_id
1 'polypeptide(L)'
;MPSFSAADHPETRLAELGLTLPKPSAPVAAYVPTKRVGALLFVSGQVPFRDGVLMGKGVVPSAVSMEEAVACTRQCVLNALAAAKAALGDLGRIKQVVRVGVWVACANDFSEQPKVANGASELLVAIFGEAGRHARAAVGTNALPLGAPVEVEVLFEVE
;
A
#
# COMPACT_ATOMS: atom_id res chain seq x y z
N MET A 1 16.57 -17.51 -9.22
CA MET A 1 16.26 -16.68 -8.06
C MET A 1 16.44 -15.23 -8.46
N PRO A 2 15.45 -14.36 -8.49
CA PRO A 2 15.72 -12.95 -8.56
C PRO A 2 16.18 -12.50 -7.17
N SER A 3 17.48 -12.61 -6.92
CA SER A 3 18.09 -11.86 -5.84
C SER A 3 18.30 -10.44 -6.37
N PHE A 4 17.67 -9.45 -5.73
CA PHE A 4 17.97 -8.06 -6.01
C PHE A 4 19.48 -7.84 -5.86
N SER A 5 20.09 -7.12 -6.80
CA SER A 5 21.44 -6.60 -6.56
C SER A 5 21.40 -5.64 -5.36
N ALA A 6 22.52 -5.34 -4.74
CA ALA A 6 22.55 -4.40 -3.61
C ALA A 6 21.97 -3.03 -4.00
N ALA A 7 22.13 -2.60 -5.26
CA ALA A 7 21.56 -1.36 -5.79
C ALA A 7 20.04 -1.46 -6.04
N ASP A 8 19.51 -2.65 -6.32
CA ASP A 8 18.10 -2.87 -6.60
C ASP A 8 17.32 -3.33 -5.37
N HIS A 9 17.97 -3.46 -4.22
CA HIS A 9 17.31 -3.89 -2.98
C HIS A 9 16.19 -2.92 -2.60
N PRO A 10 14.97 -3.39 -2.27
CA PRO A 10 13.81 -2.52 -2.00
C PRO A 10 14.07 -1.47 -0.93
N GLU A 11 14.82 -1.78 0.11
CA GLU A 11 15.14 -0.82 1.17
C GLU A 11 16.15 0.24 0.71
N THR A 12 17.08 -0.10 -0.20
CA THR A 12 17.96 0.87 -0.86
C THR A 12 17.13 1.82 -1.73
N ARG A 13 16.21 1.28 -2.53
CA ARG A 13 15.30 2.08 -3.36
C ARG A 13 14.42 3.03 -2.53
N LEU A 14 13.90 2.57 -1.40
CA LEU A 14 13.16 3.44 -0.47
C LEU A 14 14.02 4.61 0.00
N ALA A 15 15.27 4.36 0.40
CA ALA A 15 16.19 5.41 0.84
C ALA A 15 16.52 6.40 -0.27
N GLU A 16 16.77 5.94 -1.51
CA GLU A 16 16.99 6.78 -2.68
C GLU A 16 15.79 7.67 -3.01
N LEU A 17 14.57 7.19 -2.77
CA LEU A 17 13.33 7.96 -2.91
C LEU A 17 13.08 8.92 -1.73
N GLY A 18 13.96 8.94 -0.74
CA GLY A 18 13.79 9.76 0.48
C GLY A 18 12.64 9.27 1.38
N LEU A 19 12.27 7.98 1.29
CA LEU A 19 11.16 7.38 2.00
C LEU A 19 11.66 6.49 3.14
N THR A 20 10.97 6.57 4.27
CA THR A 20 11.18 5.69 5.42
C THR A 20 9.92 4.92 5.72
N LEU A 21 10.06 3.66 6.12
CA LEU A 21 8.93 2.85 6.54
C LEU A 21 8.45 3.30 7.92
N PRO A 22 7.16 3.46 8.14
CA PRO A 22 6.61 3.72 9.46
C PRO A 22 6.78 2.50 10.36
N LYS A 23 6.56 2.69 11.67
CA LYS A 23 6.38 1.54 12.56
C LYS A 23 5.11 0.79 12.14
N PRO A 24 5.16 -0.54 12.01
CA PRO A 24 3.96 -1.31 11.71
C PRO A 24 2.93 -1.12 12.82
N SER A 25 1.69 -0.88 12.44
CA SER A 25 0.58 -0.77 13.38
C SER A 25 0.27 -2.13 14.00
N ALA A 26 0.07 -2.16 15.31
CA ALA A 26 -0.48 -3.33 15.96
C ALA A 26 -1.97 -3.48 15.58
N PRO A 27 -2.45 -4.71 15.33
CA PRO A 27 -3.86 -4.93 15.09
C PRO A 27 -4.67 -4.60 16.36
N VAL A 28 -5.78 -3.89 16.18
CA VAL A 28 -6.68 -3.50 17.27
C VAL A 28 -7.88 -4.43 17.43
N ALA A 29 -7.93 -5.54 16.68
CA ALA A 29 -9.04 -6.49 16.63
C ALA A 29 -8.53 -7.93 16.46
N ALA A 30 -9.44 -8.89 16.34
CA ALA A 30 -9.14 -10.32 16.19
C ALA A 30 -8.66 -10.69 14.76
N TYR A 31 -7.72 -9.92 14.20
CA TYR A 31 -7.06 -10.21 12.93
C TYR A 31 -5.55 -9.92 13.02
N VAL A 32 -4.80 -10.31 12.01
CA VAL A 32 -3.34 -10.12 11.94
C VAL A 32 -2.99 -9.15 10.78
N PRO A 33 -1.89 -8.37 10.90
CA PRO A 33 -1.48 -7.45 9.84
C PRO A 33 -1.11 -8.16 8.54
N THR A 34 -0.59 -9.39 8.66
CA THR A 34 -0.19 -10.21 7.53
C THR A 34 -0.54 -11.67 7.76
N LYS A 35 -0.85 -12.39 6.68
CA LYS A 35 -1.06 -13.84 6.70
C LYS A 35 -0.27 -14.47 5.57
N ARG A 36 0.60 -15.42 5.92
CA ARG A 36 1.36 -16.18 4.93
C ARG A 36 0.69 -17.52 4.64
N VAL A 37 0.60 -17.86 3.36
CA VAL A 37 0.14 -19.17 2.86
C VAL A 37 1.10 -19.61 1.76
N GLY A 38 1.94 -20.58 2.06
CA GLY A 38 3.01 -20.99 1.14
C GLY A 38 3.94 -19.84 0.80
N ALA A 39 4.04 -19.51 -0.48
CA ALA A 39 4.83 -18.39 -0.98
C ALA A 39 4.04 -17.07 -1.08
N LEU A 40 2.80 -17.03 -0.62
CA LEU A 40 1.96 -15.82 -0.68
C LEU A 40 1.87 -15.15 0.69
N LEU A 41 2.12 -13.84 0.72
CA LEU A 41 1.95 -12.99 1.89
C LEU A 41 0.81 -12.00 1.63
N PHE A 42 -0.30 -12.21 2.32
CA PHE A 42 -1.45 -11.31 2.34
C PHE A 42 -1.20 -10.21 3.37
N VAL A 43 -1.35 -8.97 2.97
CA VAL A 43 -1.31 -7.83 3.88
C VAL A 43 -2.73 -7.30 4.05
N SER A 44 -3.18 -7.17 5.28
CA SER A 44 -4.48 -6.61 5.61
C SER A 44 -4.62 -5.17 5.10
N GLY A 45 -5.84 -4.73 4.83
CA GLY A 45 -6.13 -3.38 4.36
C GLY A 45 -5.48 -2.32 5.24
N GLN A 46 -4.80 -1.37 4.58
CA GLN A 46 -4.11 -0.26 5.22
C GLN A 46 -4.84 1.04 4.89
N VAL A 47 -5.14 1.80 5.92
CA VAL A 47 -5.61 3.19 5.80
C VAL A 47 -4.43 4.16 6.01
N PRO A 48 -4.48 5.41 5.52
CA PRO A 48 -3.32 6.27 5.43
C PRO A 48 -2.92 6.92 6.77
N PHE A 49 -2.60 6.11 7.77
CA PHE A 49 -1.99 6.62 8.99
C PHE A 49 -0.53 6.99 8.77
N ARG A 50 -0.16 8.19 9.25
CA ARG A 50 1.21 8.66 9.38
C ARG A 50 1.39 9.21 10.79
N ASP A 51 2.38 8.70 11.51
CA ASP A 51 2.70 9.12 12.88
C ASP A 51 1.49 9.12 13.85
N GLY A 52 0.63 8.11 13.70
CA GLY A 52 -0.57 7.94 14.50
C GLY A 52 -1.76 8.83 14.10
N VAL A 53 -1.63 9.62 13.03
CA VAL A 53 -2.68 10.51 12.52
C VAL A 53 -3.14 10.07 11.14
N LEU A 54 -4.45 10.04 10.91
CA LEU A 54 -5.01 9.79 9.60
C LEU A 54 -4.80 11.01 8.70
N MET A 55 -4.13 10.84 7.55
CA MET A 55 -3.72 11.95 6.65
C MET A 55 -4.89 12.70 6.01
N GLY A 56 -6.06 12.11 5.93
CA GLY A 56 -7.24 12.76 5.37
C GLY A 56 -8.51 12.08 5.84
N LYS A 57 -9.63 12.79 5.83
CA LYS A 57 -10.94 12.25 6.16
C LYS A 57 -12.00 12.72 5.18
N GLY A 58 -12.86 11.80 4.77
CA GLY A 58 -14.00 12.08 3.93
C GLY A 58 -13.82 11.59 2.50
N VAL A 59 -14.74 12.00 1.65
CA VAL A 59 -14.87 11.48 0.29
C VAL A 59 -14.08 12.30 -0.72
N VAL A 60 -13.57 11.61 -1.72
CA VAL A 60 -12.86 12.18 -2.87
C VAL A 60 -13.89 12.54 -3.98
N PRO A 61 -13.82 13.69 -4.64
CA PRO A 61 -12.84 14.78 -4.44
C PRO A 61 -13.32 15.90 -3.51
N SER A 62 -14.50 15.80 -2.91
CA SER A 62 -15.15 16.93 -2.24
C SER A 62 -14.55 17.29 -0.88
N ALA A 63 -14.10 16.31 -0.11
CA ALA A 63 -13.47 16.51 1.21
C ALA A 63 -11.95 16.29 1.18
N VAL A 64 -11.48 15.44 0.29
CA VAL A 64 -10.07 15.12 0.06
C VAL A 64 -9.79 15.28 -1.42
N SER A 65 -8.88 16.14 -1.80
CA SER A 65 -8.52 16.37 -3.21
C SER A 65 -7.91 15.11 -3.85
N MET A 66 -7.86 15.09 -5.18
CA MET A 66 -7.21 14.01 -5.94
C MET A 66 -5.75 13.85 -5.54
N GLU A 67 -5.03 14.95 -5.40
CA GLU A 67 -3.62 14.97 -5.02
C GLU A 67 -3.40 14.41 -3.62
N GLU A 68 -4.22 14.84 -2.66
CA GLU A 68 -4.20 14.30 -1.29
C GLU A 68 -4.56 12.81 -1.25
N ALA A 69 -5.53 12.37 -2.04
CA ALA A 69 -5.91 10.97 -2.14
C ALA A 69 -4.77 10.09 -2.70
N VAL A 70 -4.05 10.58 -3.72
CA VAL A 70 -2.85 9.91 -4.24
C VAL A 70 -1.76 9.83 -3.16
N ALA A 71 -1.52 10.91 -2.41
CA ALA A 71 -0.56 10.90 -1.30
C ALA A 71 -0.98 9.92 -0.19
N CYS A 72 -2.27 9.87 0.14
CA CYS A 72 -2.83 8.89 1.08
C CYS A 72 -2.62 7.45 0.60
N THR A 73 -2.82 7.18 -0.70
CA THR A 73 -2.60 5.86 -1.29
C THR A 73 -1.13 5.43 -1.19
N ARG A 74 -0.20 6.34 -1.44
CA ARG A 74 1.25 6.10 -1.23
C ARG A 74 1.57 5.75 0.22
N GLN A 75 0.97 6.46 1.18
CA GLN A 75 1.16 6.17 2.61
C GLN A 75 0.62 4.78 2.98
N CYS A 76 -0.53 4.39 2.44
CA CYS A 76 -1.06 3.04 2.64
C CYS A 76 -0.07 1.96 2.17
N VAL A 77 0.61 2.17 1.05
CA VAL A 77 1.66 1.25 0.56
C VAL A 77 2.84 1.19 1.52
N LEU A 78 3.30 2.33 2.04
CA LEU A 78 4.38 2.33 3.04
C LEU A 78 3.99 1.57 4.31
N ASN A 79 2.74 1.72 4.75
CA ASN A 79 2.20 0.96 5.89
C ASN A 79 2.15 -0.55 5.59
N ALA A 80 1.75 -0.93 4.37
CA ALA A 80 1.74 -2.33 3.93
C ALA A 80 3.16 -2.92 3.87
N LEU A 81 4.13 -2.17 3.35
CA LEU A 81 5.53 -2.59 3.32
C LEU A 81 6.14 -2.70 4.72
N ALA A 82 5.76 -1.81 5.65
CA ALA A 82 6.18 -1.91 7.05
C ALA A 82 5.65 -3.21 7.71
N ALA A 83 4.39 -3.56 7.45
CA ALA A 83 3.80 -4.82 7.93
C ALA A 83 4.49 -6.04 7.30
N ALA A 84 4.76 -6.00 5.99
CA ALA A 84 5.49 -7.06 5.29
C ALA A 84 6.92 -7.22 5.84
N LYS A 85 7.64 -6.12 6.05
CA LYS A 85 9.00 -6.15 6.66
C LYS A 85 8.98 -6.74 8.07
N ALA A 86 8.00 -6.39 8.90
CA ALA A 86 7.87 -6.96 10.23
C ALA A 86 7.66 -8.49 10.19
N ALA A 87 6.93 -8.99 9.20
CA ALA A 87 6.68 -10.42 9.02
C ALA A 87 7.87 -11.18 8.41
N LEU A 88 8.61 -10.55 7.50
CA LEU A 88 9.67 -11.20 6.72
C LEU A 88 11.09 -10.94 7.29
N GLY A 89 11.26 -9.86 8.04
CA GLY A 89 12.56 -9.35 8.49
C GLY A 89 13.29 -8.50 7.45
N ASP A 90 13.09 -8.78 6.17
CA ASP A 90 13.76 -8.13 5.06
C ASP A 90 12.81 -8.03 3.84
N LEU A 91 12.69 -6.84 3.24
CA LEU A 91 11.87 -6.64 2.03
C LEU A 91 12.48 -7.30 0.79
N GLY A 92 13.79 -7.58 0.79
CA GLY A 92 14.46 -8.33 -0.28
C GLY A 92 13.93 -9.76 -0.45
N ARG A 93 13.17 -10.29 0.52
CA ARG A 93 12.48 -11.57 0.42
C ARG A 93 11.16 -11.51 -0.36
N ILE A 94 10.71 -10.33 -0.77
CA ILE A 94 9.59 -10.17 -1.68
C ILE A 94 10.08 -10.42 -3.11
N LYS A 95 9.55 -11.44 -3.78
CA LYS A 95 9.88 -11.77 -5.16
C LYS A 95 9.15 -10.87 -6.14
N GLN A 96 7.88 -10.62 -5.90
CA GLN A 96 7.06 -9.73 -6.72
C GLN A 96 5.79 -9.28 -5.98
N VAL A 97 5.23 -8.18 -6.46
CA VAL A 97 3.88 -7.76 -6.10
C VAL A 97 2.90 -8.51 -7.01
N VAL A 98 1.99 -9.27 -6.42
CA VAL A 98 1.02 -10.09 -7.18
C VAL A 98 -0.24 -9.29 -7.49
N ARG A 99 -0.80 -8.65 -6.45
CA ARG A 99 -2.06 -7.92 -6.58
C ARG A 99 -2.11 -6.74 -5.62
N VAL A 100 -2.75 -5.67 -6.08
CA VAL A 100 -3.11 -4.50 -5.27
C VAL A 100 -4.59 -4.23 -5.41
N GLY A 101 -5.29 -4.11 -4.31
CA GLY A 101 -6.66 -3.62 -4.22
C GLY A 101 -6.67 -2.21 -3.64
N VAL A 102 -7.33 -1.28 -4.30
CA VAL A 102 -7.49 0.11 -3.83
C VAL A 102 -8.96 0.44 -3.76
N TRP A 103 -9.42 0.79 -2.58
CA TRP A 103 -10.76 1.32 -2.33
C TRP A 103 -10.68 2.82 -2.09
N VAL A 104 -11.53 3.57 -2.77
CA VAL A 104 -11.61 5.02 -2.67
C VAL A 104 -12.99 5.39 -2.13
N ALA A 105 -13.05 6.03 -0.98
CA ALA A 105 -14.29 6.64 -0.50
C ALA A 105 -14.61 7.83 -1.39
N CYS A 106 -15.68 7.75 -2.17
CA CYS A 106 -15.98 8.75 -3.19
C CYS A 106 -17.48 8.93 -3.44
N ALA A 107 -17.83 10.03 -4.11
CA ALA A 107 -19.18 10.28 -4.56
C ALA A 107 -19.62 9.27 -5.65
N ASN A 108 -20.93 9.12 -5.82
CA ASN A 108 -21.51 8.10 -6.71
C ASN A 108 -21.13 8.27 -8.19
N ASP A 109 -20.84 9.50 -8.61
CA ASP A 109 -20.48 9.85 -9.98
C ASP A 109 -18.96 9.94 -10.21
N PHE A 110 -18.15 9.68 -9.17
CA PHE A 110 -16.70 9.67 -9.28
C PHE A 110 -16.23 8.41 -10.02
N SER A 111 -15.44 8.58 -11.04
CA SER A 111 -14.94 7.49 -11.90
C SER A 111 -13.41 7.49 -12.09
N GLU A 112 -12.70 8.31 -11.31
CA GLU A 112 -11.24 8.45 -11.42
C GLU A 112 -10.46 7.64 -10.37
N GLN A 113 -11.08 6.60 -9.79
CA GLN A 113 -10.40 5.69 -8.85
C GLN A 113 -9.07 5.14 -9.38
N PRO A 114 -8.92 4.81 -10.68
CA PRO A 114 -7.63 4.38 -11.23
C PRO A 114 -6.52 5.42 -11.09
N LYS A 115 -6.85 6.72 -11.19
CA LYS A 115 -5.86 7.79 -10.99
C LYS A 115 -5.38 7.86 -9.54
N VAL A 116 -6.30 7.72 -8.58
CA VAL A 116 -5.94 7.61 -7.15
C VAL A 116 -5.05 6.39 -6.90
N ALA A 117 -5.41 5.25 -7.48
CA ALA A 117 -4.67 4.00 -7.33
C ALA A 117 -3.27 4.04 -7.96
N ASN A 118 -3.01 4.91 -8.91
CA ASN A 118 -1.67 5.10 -9.48
C ASN A 118 -0.63 5.48 -8.42
N GLY A 119 -1.03 6.16 -7.35
CA GLY A 119 -0.15 6.42 -6.21
C GLY A 119 0.47 5.16 -5.60
N ALA A 120 -0.31 4.07 -5.51
CA ALA A 120 0.19 2.77 -5.06
C ALA A 120 1.05 2.10 -6.14
N SER A 121 0.54 2.00 -7.36
CA SER A 121 1.20 1.26 -8.44
C SER A 121 2.55 1.85 -8.83
N GLU A 122 2.62 3.16 -8.98
CA GLU A 122 3.87 3.86 -9.33
C GLU A 122 4.91 3.73 -8.22
N LEU A 123 4.51 3.82 -6.96
CA LEU A 123 5.43 3.65 -5.84
C LEU A 123 5.99 2.22 -5.78
N LEU A 124 5.14 1.21 -5.95
CA LEU A 124 5.58 -0.19 -5.96
C LEU A 124 6.54 -0.48 -7.12
N VAL A 125 6.27 0.06 -8.30
CA VAL A 125 7.19 -0.06 -9.45
C VAL A 125 8.50 0.69 -9.19
N ALA A 126 8.47 1.87 -8.58
CA ALA A 126 9.69 2.60 -8.21
C ALA A 126 10.57 1.83 -7.22
N ILE A 127 9.96 1.07 -6.30
CA ILE A 127 10.68 0.29 -5.28
C ILE A 127 11.17 -1.05 -5.83
N PHE A 128 10.31 -1.79 -6.56
CA PHE A 128 10.57 -3.17 -6.97
C PHE A 128 10.90 -3.35 -8.46
N GLY A 129 10.89 -2.26 -9.25
CA GLY A 129 11.08 -2.35 -10.70
C GLY A 129 10.01 -3.22 -11.38
N GLU A 130 10.41 -4.10 -12.28
CA GLU A 130 9.47 -5.02 -12.96
C GLU A 130 8.72 -5.94 -11.99
N ALA A 131 9.33 -6.34 -10.88
CA ALA A 131 8.67 -7.12 -9.84
C ALA A 131 7.57 -6.35 -9.10
N GLY A 132 7.52 -5.03 -9.24
CA GLY A 132 6.47 -4.16 -8.74
C GLY A 132 5.21 -4.12 -9.60
N ARG A 133 5.24 -4.62 -10.85
CA ARG A 133 4.06 -4.69 -11.73
C ARG A 133 3.11 -5.78 -11.26
N HIS A 134 1.84 -5.46 -11.15
CA HIS A 134 0.86 -6.28 -10.46
C HIS A 134 -0.53 -6.22 -11.11
N ALA A 135 -1.35 -7.23 -10.83
CA ALA A 135 -2.78 -7.15 -11.09
C ALA A 135 -3.45 -6.16 -10.12
N ARG A 136 -4.44 -5.41 -10.58
CA ARG A 136 -5.06 -4.35 -9.78
C ARG A 136 -6.57 -4.31 -9.90
N ALA A 137 -7.24 -3.99 -8.80
CA ALA A 137 -8.57 -3.43 -8.79
C ALA A 137 -8.52 -2.04 -8.13
N ALA A 138 -9.24 -1.07 -8.70
CA ALA A 138 -9.43 0.26 -8.15
C ALA A 138 -10.92 0.58 -8.21
N VAL A 139 -11.57 0.62 -7.06
CA VAL A 139 -13.02 0.71 -6.95
C VAL A 139 -13.45 1.80 -5.96
N GLY A 140 -14.65 2.32 -6.16
CA GLY A 140 -15.26 3.27 -5.25
C GLY A 140 -16.06 2.58 -4.14
N THR A 141 -16.15 3.23 -3.01
CA THR A 141 -17.03 2.86 -1.90
C THR A 141 -17.62 4.14 -1.28
N ASN A 142 -18.76 4.00 -0.62
CA ASN A 142 -19.42 5.14 0.03
C ASN A 142 -18.71 5.60 1.32
N ALA A 143 -18.01 4.71 2.01
CA ALA A 143 -17.28 5.01 3.23
C ALA A 143 -16.18 3.96 3.47
N LEU A 144 -15.17 4.36 4.23
CA LEU A 144 -14.09 3.50 4.71
C LEU A 144 -13.92 3.65 6.23
N PRO A 145 -13.27 2.69 6.89
CA PRO A 145 -13.04 2.76 8.33
C PRO A 145 -12.41 4.09 8.75
N LEU A 146 -12.87 4.63 9.87
CA LEU A 146 -12.40 5.88 10.48
C LEU A 146 -12.62 7.13 9.60
N GLY A 147 -13.39 7.01 8.52
CA GLY A 147 -13.57 8.06 7.53
C GLY A 147 -12.37 8.23 6.60
N ALA A 148 -11.53 7.22 6.46
CA ALA A 148 -10.37 7.26 5.56
C ALA A 148 -10.82 7.51 4.10
N PRO A 149 -10.06 8.29 3.31
CA PRO A 149 -10.38 8.54 1.91
C PRO A 149 -10.01 7.37 1.00
N VAL A 150 -9.02 6.58 1.41
CA VAL A 150 -8.53 5.41 0.67
C VAL A 150 -8.15 4.28 1.62
N GLU A 151 -8.21 3.07 1.11
CA GLU A 151 -7.68 1.87 1.75
C GLU A 151 -6.97 1.02 0.69
N VAL A 152 -5.84 0.40 1.05
CA VAL A 152 -5.05 -0.43 0.14
C VAL A 152 -4.74 -1.78 0.78
N GLU A 153 -5.00 -2.87 0.06
CA GLU A 153 -4.47 -4.20 0.38
C GLU A 153 -3.43 -4.63 -0.65
N VAL A 154 -2.48 -5.44 -0.22
CA VAL A 154 -1.42 -5.93 -1.10
C VAL A 154 -1.21 -7.42 -0.89
N LEU A 155 -1.01 -8.13 -1.99
CA LEU A 155 -0.58 -9.52 -2.01
C LEU A 155 0.81 -9.61 -2.63
N PHE A 156 1.75 -10.18 -1.89
CA PHE A 156 3.12 -10.42 -2.35
C PHE A 156 3.37 -11.91 -2.57
N GLU A 157 4.22 -12.23 -3.54
CA GLU A 157 4.95 -13.50 -3.56
C GLU A 157 6.27 -13.31 -2.81
N VAL A 158 6.59 -14.26 -1.94
CA VAL A 158 7.77 -14.21 -1.07
C VAL A 158 8.54 -15.52 -1.10
N GLU A 159 9.79 -15.48 -0.63
CA GLU A 159 10.62 -16.67 -0.45
C GLU A 159 10.10 -17.60 0.64
#